data_48e48ac03c5a1744960cf51fbfc8b7d7
#
_entry.id   48e48ac03c5a1744960cf51fbfc8b7d7
#
_cell.length_a   1.000
_cell.length_b   1.000
_cell.length_c   1.000
_cell.angle_alpha   90.00
_cell.angle_beta   90.00
_cell.angle_gamma   90.00
#
_symmetry.space_group_name_H-M   'P 1'
#
loop_
_entity.id
_entity.type
_entity.pdbx_description
1 polymer ?
#
loop_
_entity_poly.entity_id
_entity_poly.type
_entity_poly.pdbx_seq_one_letter_code
_entity_poly.pdbx_strand_id
1 'polypeptide(L)'
;YLLIGLLAFTSLFIFIGINNVEYFKSSKKVKNLFGRSGFFVANNIILSASALIVLIGTVYPIFYESFFERQLTMGRSFYDILVGPLLLILVYLMAFSTKVTKVNLNLKKWIIQNQNEINITLVISIISTVYFKASYKFVFAIFGSVLLSVIILKNIITRLKRTKLQGTYWTGQVSHLGIGIFTIGLILNVTQSFSNELIISAGDT
;
A
#
# COMPACT_ATOMS: atom_id res chain seq x y z
N TYR A 1 23.42 15.14 10.46
CA TYR A 1 23.73 15.53 9.07
C TYR A 1 22.72 14.97 8.07
N LEU A 2 22.30 13.70 8.19
CA LEU A 2 21.37 13.05 7.26
C LEU A 2 19.98 13.71 7.28
N LEU A 3 19.50 14.08 8.46
CA LEU A 3 18.20 14.74 8.67
C LEU A 3 18.19 16.15 8.08
N ILE A 4 19.30 16.90 8.23
CA ILE A 4 19.47 18.23 7.62
C ILE A 4 19.49 18.12 6.09
N GLY A 5 20.19 17.12 5.56
CA GLY A 5 20.22 16.86 4.12
C GLY A 5 18.83 16.53 3.56
N LEU A 6 18.06 15.71 4.28
CA LEU A 6 16.69 15.34 3.88
C LEU A 6 15.74 16.54 3.94
N LEU A 7 15.85 17.39 4.98
CA LEU A 7 15.07 18.61 5.10
C LEU A 7 15.43 19.62 3.99
N ALA A 8 16.70 19.79 3.67
CA ALA A 8 17.14 20.66 2.59
C ALA A 8 16.63 20.16 1.23
N PHE A 9 16.71 18.86 0.98
CA PHE A 9 16.21 18.23 -0.24
C PHE A 9 14.69 18.39 -0.38
N THR A 10 13.91 18.08 0.66
CA THR A 10 12.45 18.25 0.63
C THR A 10 12.04 19.71 0.46
N SER A 11 12.73 20.64 1.13
CA SER A 11 12.48 22.09 1.01
C SER A 11 12.75 22.57 -0.41
N LEU A 12 13.81 22.09 -1.06
CA LEU A 12 14.13 22.42 -2.44
C LEU A 12 13.01 21.95 -3.40
N PHE A 13 12.51 20.72 -3.24
CA PHE A 13 11.40 20.23 -4.06
C PHE A 13 10.11 21.00 -3.85
N ILE A 14 9.78 21.36 -2.60
CA ILE A 14 8.62 22.20 -2.28
C ILE A 14 8.77 23.57 -2.95
N PHE A 15 9.94 24.19 -2.87
CA PHE A 15 10.22 25.48 -3.47
C PHE A 15 10.08 25.44 -5.01
N ILE A 16 10.64 24.40 -5.66
CA ILE A 16 10.49 24.19 -7.09
C ILE A 16 9.00 23.97 -7.45
N GLY A 17 8.26 23.20 -6.65
CA GLY A 17 6.84 22.96 -6.85
C GLY A 17 6.02 24.24 -6.76
N ILE A 18 6.26 25.09 -5.76
CA ILE A 18 5.55 26.36 -5.58
C ILE A 18 5.83 27.32 -6.75
N ASN A 19 7.09 27.44 -7.18
CA ASN A 19 7.44 28.33 -8.29
C ASN A 19 6.90 27.86 -9.64
N ASN A 20 6.57 26.59 -9.78
CA ASN A 20 6.06 26.00 -11.00
C ASN A 20 4.59 25.57 -10.90
N VAL A 21 3.82 26.15 -9.98
CA VAL A 21 2.39 25.82 -9.76
C VAL A 21 1.57 25.87 -11.04
N GLU A 22 1.88 26.77 -11.98
CA GLU A 22 1.15 26.88 -13.26
C GLU A 22 1.26 25.62 -14.12
N TYR A 23 2.41 24.92 -14.10
CA TYR A 23 2.58 23.65 -14.79
C TYR A 23 1.76 22.51 -14.14
N PHE A 24 1.44 22.62 -12.84
CA PHE A 24 0.65 21.63 -12.10
C PHE A 24 -0.84 21.95 -12.08
N LYS A 25 -1.26 23.15 -12.56
CA LYS A 25 -2.68 23.47 -12.71
C LYS A 25 -3.28 22.58 -13.79
N SER A 26 -3.87 21.46 -13.35
CA SER A 26 -4.65 20.61 -14.24
C SER A 26 -5.90 21.38 -14.67
N SER A 27 -6.00 21.70 -15.96
CA SER A 27 -7.19 22.29 -16.55
C SER A 27 -8.39 21.34 -16.60
N LYS A 28 -8.18 20.07 -16.32
CA LYS A 28 -9.20 19.03 -16.36
C LYS A 28 -9.66 18.67 -14.95
N LYS A 29 -10.85 19.16 -14.56
CA LYS A 29 -11.54 18.68 -13.37
C LYS A 29 -11.66 17.14 -13.44
N VAL A 30 -11.47 16.47 -12.30
CA VAL A 30 -11.72 15.03 -12.18
C VAL A 30 -13.21 14.80 -12.48
N LYS A 31 -13.53 14.43 -13.71
CA LYS A 31 -14.91 14.27 -14.16
C LYS A 31 -15.61 13.08 -13.52
N ASN A 32 -14.84 12.02 -13.17
CA ASN A 32 -15.38 10.77 -12.66
C ASN A 32 -14.49 10.20 -11.55
N LEU A 33 -15.05 10.12 -10.34
CA LEU A 33 -14.37 9.53 -9.17
C LEU A 33 -14.07 8.04 -9.36
N PHE A 34 -14.91 7.31 -10.11
CA PHE A 34 -14.71 5.90 -10.42
C PHE A 34 -13.97 5.68 -11.76
N GLY A 35 -13.35 6.71 -12.31
CA GLY A 35 -12.48 6.64 -13.48
C GLY A 35 -11.00 6.57 -13.08
N ARG A 36 -10.12 6.41 -14.08
CA ARG A 36 -8.66 6.32 -13.87
C ARG A 36 -8.09 7.48 -13.06
N SER A 37 -8.55 8.72 -13.31
CA SER A 37 -8.12 9.90 -12.57
C SER A 37 -8.53 9.86 -11.09
N GLY A 38 -9.74 9.38 -10.79
CA GLY A 38 -10.21 9.23 -9.42
C GLY A 38 -9.41 8.19 -8.63
N PHE A 39 -9.06 7.07 -9.26
CA PHE A 39 -8.18 6.07 -8.62
C PHE A 39 -6.79 6.63 -8.32
N PHE A 40 -6.21 7.46 -9.19
CA PHE A 40 -4.94 8.13 -8.90
C PHE A 40 -5.05 9.09 -7.72
N VAL A 41 -6.12 9.88 -7.66
CA VAL A 41 -6.35 10.81 -6.54
C VAL A 41 -6.55 10.04 -5.24
N ALA A 42 -7.39 8.99 -5.24
CA ALA A 42 -7.60 8.15 -4.07
C ALA A 42 -6.31 7.49 -3.58
N ASN A 43 -5.50 6.95 -4.50
CA ASN A 43 -4.19 6.39 -4.18
C ASN A 43 -3.26 7.42 -3.51
N ASN A 44 -3.18 8.63 -4.07
CA ASN A 44 -2.33 9.69 -3.52
C ASN A 44 -2.81 10.14 -2.13
N ILE A 45 -4.13 10.27 -1.93
CA ILE A 45 -4.70 10.62 -0.62
C ILE A 45 -4.33 9.55 0.42
N ILE A 46 -4.51 8.27 0.10
CA ILE A 46 -4.22 7.17 1.04
C ILE A 46 -2.73 7.11 1.35
N LEU A 47 -1.86 7.24 0.35
CA LEU A 47 -0.41 7.28 0.56
C LEU A 47 0.01 8.48 1.40
N SER A 48 -0.54 9.67 1.14
CA SER A 48 -0.25 10.87 1.92
C SER A 48 -0.74 10.75 3.37
N ALA A 49 -1.93 10.18 3.57
CA ALA A 49 -2.45 9.91 4.92
C ALA A 49 -1.57 8.90 5.67
N SER A 50 -1.15 7.82 5.01
CA SER A 50 -0.24 6.83 5.61
C SER A 50 1.11 7.44 5.97
N ALA A 51 1.69 8.26 5.08
CA ALA A 51 2.94 8.96 5.32
C ALA A 51 2.81 9.94 6.52
N LEU A 52 1.70 10.66 6.62
CA LEU A 52 1.43 11.58 7.72
C LEU A 52 1.31 10.83 9.06
N ILE A 53 0.62 9.71 9.10
CA ILE A 53 0.51 8.86 10.30
C ILE A 53 1.89 8.37 10.74
N VAL A 54 2.71 7.88 9.80
CA VAL A 54 4.06 7.43 10.11
C VAL A 54 4.91 8.59 10.59
N LEU A 55 4.83 9.76 9.98
CA LEU A 55 5.54 10.96 10.40
C LEU A 55 5.17 11.37 11.83
N ILE A 56 3.87 11.44 12.12
CA ILE A 56 3.39 11.77 13.47
C ILE A 56 3.88 10.72 14.48
N GLY A 57 3.72 9.43 14.18
CA GLY A 57 4.13 8.36 15.08
C GLY A 57 5.64 8.30 15.35
N THR A 58 6.46 8.80 14.43
CA THR A 58 7.92 8.85 14.61
C THR A 58 8.39 10.15 15.26
N VAL A 59 7.77 11.27 14.96
CA VAL A 59 8.21 12.59 15.42
C VAL A 59 7.60 12.95 16.78
N TYR A 60 6.36 12.56 17.03
CA TYR A 60 5.66 12.87 18.28
C TYR A 60 6.41 12.37 19.54
N PRO A 61 6.94 11.13 19.61
CA PRO A 61 7.71 10.68 20.76
C PRO A 61 8.91 11.56 21.07
N ILE A 62 9.63 12.03 20.04
CA ILE A 62 10.81 12.89 20.19
C ILE A 62 10.42 14.23 20.84
N PHE A 63 9.34 14.84 20.37
CA PHE A 63 8.82 16.07 20.98
C PHE A 63 8.34 15.84 22.42
N TYR A 64 7.61 14.75 22.65
CA TYR A 64 7.09 14.42 23.96
C TYR A 64 8.22 14.25 25.00
N GLU A 65 9.27 13.52 24.63
CA GLU A 65 10.44 13.32 25.49
C GLU A 65 11.17 14.66 25.79
N SER A 66 11.30 15.52 24.77
CA SER A 66 11.94 16.84 24.93
C SER A 66 11.19 17.79 25.87
N PHE A 67 9.87 17.71 25.92
CA PHE A 67 9.06 18.63 26.75
C PHE A 67 8.71 18.07 28.13
N PHE A 68 8.55 16.75 28.26
CA PHE A 68 8.04 16.12 29.47
C PHE A 68 9.09 15.26 30.19
N GLU A 69 10.30 15.13 29.66
CA GLU A 69 11.39 14.29 30.18
C GLU A 69 10.97 12.83 30.44
N ARG A 70 9.95 12.36 29.73
CA ARG A 70 9.40 11.00 29.84
C ARG A 70 9.51 10.31 28.48
N GLN A 71 10.04 9.09 28.49
CA GLN A 71 10.11 8.28 27.28
C GLN A 71 8.71 7.82 26.87
N LEU A 72 8.35 8.12 25.64
CA LEU A 72 7.15 7.62 24.98
C LEU A 72 7.58 6.87 23.72
N THR A 73 7.15 5.64 23.58
CA THR A 73 7.38 4.86 22.34
C THR A 73 6.06 4.52 21.70
N MET A 74 5.94 4.82 20.40
CA MET A 74 4.80 4.36 19.61
C MET A 74 5.07 2.91 19.20
N GLY A 75 4.38 1.98 19.88
CA GLY A 75 4.51 0.55 19.62
C GLY A 75 3.95 0.15 18.26
N ARG A 76 4.26 -1.07 17.84
CA ARG A 76 3.77 -1.68 16.61
C ARG A 76 2.26 -1.58 16.43
N SER A 77 1.49 -1.77 17.52
CA SER A 77 0.02 -1.72 17.50
C SER A 77 -0.53 -0.39 16.96
N PHE A 78 0.16 0.72 17.18
CA PHE A 78 -0.23 2.02 16.64
C PHE A 78 -0.24 2.02 15.11
N TYR A 79 0.82 1.52 14.50
CA TYR A 79 0.93 1.45 13.04
C TYR A 79 0.00 0.40 12.44
N ASP A 80 -0.14 -0.76 13.07
CA ASP A 80 -1.01 -1.84 12.61
C ASP A 80 -2.48 -1.39 12.56
N ILE A 81 -2.94 -0.62 13.53
CA ILE A 81 -4.32 -0.13 13.60
C ILE A 81 -4.58 0.99 12.59
N LEU A 82 -3.64 1.92 12.42
CA LEU A 82 -3.86 3.12 11.60
C LEU A 82 -3.42 2.93 10.15
N VAL A 83 -2.24 2.37 9.92
CA VAL A 83 -1.68 2.21 8.58
C VAL A 83 -2.17 0.94 7.91
N GLY A 84 -2.37 -0.14 8.66
CA GLY A 84 -2.81 -1.43 8.15
C GLY A 84 -4.07 -1.36 7.26
N PRO A 85 -5.19 -0.78 7.73
CA PRO A 85 -6.39 -0.62 6.92
C PRO A 85 -6.18 0.24 5.68
N LEU A 86 -5.35 1.29 5.75
CA LEU A 86 -5.04 2.15 4.60
C LEU A 86 -4.27 1.38 3.53
N LEU A 87 -3.28 0.58 3.93
CA LEU A 87 -2.54 -0.29 3.00
C LEU A 87 -3.45 -1.35 2.38
N LEU A 88 -4.37 -1.91 3.15
CA LEU A 88 -5.36 -2.85 2.63
C LEU A 88 -6.22 -2.22 1.54
N ILE A 89 -6.78 -1.04 1.79
CA ILE A 89 -7.57 -0.29 0.81
C ILE A 89 -6.71 0.01 -0.44
N LEU A 90 -5.45 0.41 -0.25
CA LEU A 90 -4.51 0.70 -1.33
C LEU A 90 -4.32 -0.50 -2.26
N VAL A 91 -4.10 -1.70 -1.70
CA VAL A 91 -3.92 -2.95 -2.47
C VAL A 91 -5.16 -3.27 -3.31
N TYR A 92 -6.36 -3.12 -2.75
CA TYR A 92 -7.60 -3.31 -3.49
C TYR A 92 -7.79 -2.25 -4.59
N LEU A 93 -7.51 -0.99 -4.30
CA LEU A 93 -7.56 0.07 -5.31
C LEU A 93 -6.60 -0.22 -6.47
N MET A 94 -5.40 -0.71 -6.18
CA MET A 94 -4.44 -1.14 -7.20
C MET A 94 -5.00 -2.28 -8.04
N ALA A 95 -5.56 -3.33 -7.43
CA ALA A 95 -6.15 -4.45 -8.14
C ALA A 95 -7.29 -4.00 -9.07
N PHE A 96 -8.18 -3.12 -8.62
CA PHE A 96 -9.27 -2.57 -9.43
C PHE A 96 -8.76 -1.65 -10.55
N SER A 97 -7.76 -0.80 -10.26
CA SER A 97 -7.26 0.19 -11.21
C SER A 97 -6.56 -0.42 -12.44
N THR A 98 -6.07 -1.65 -12.34
CA THR A 98 -5.31 -2.32 -13.43
C THR A 98 -6.09 -2.42 -14.73
N LYS A 99 -7.42 -2.44 -14.67
CA LYS A 99 -8.33 -2.56 -15.85
C LYS A 99 -9.24 -1.36 -16.06
N VAL A 100 -9.09 -0.32 -15.24
CA VAL A 100 -9.88 0.90 -15.43
C VAL A 100 -9.32 1.66 -16.64
N THR A 101 -10.09 1.69 -17.70
CA THR A 101 -9.86 2.53 -18.87
C THR A 101 -10.42 3.94 -18.64
N LYS A 102 -10.63 4.71 -19.69
CA LYS A 102 -11.20 6.08 -19.62
C LYS A 102 -12.66 6.13 -19.12
N VAL A 103 -13.34 4.99 -19.03
CA VAL A 103 -14.74 4.85 -18.64
C VAL A 103 -14.84 4.49 -17.17
N ASN A 104 -15.97 4.85 -16.53
CA ASN A 104 -16.25 4.51 -15.13
C ASN A 104 -16.10 3.01 -14.86
N LEU A 105 -15.55 2.67 -13.69
CA LEU A 105 -15.50 1.31 -13.21
C LEU A 105 -16.94 0.82 -12.95
N ASN A 106 -17.35 -0.20 -13.67
CA ASN A 106 -18.54 -0.97 -13.35
C ASN A 106 -18.11 -2.24 -12.61
N LEU A 107 -18.29 -2.26 -11.27
CA LEU A 107 -17.86 -3.36 -10.41
C LEU A 107 -18.44 -4.70 -10.84
N LYS A 108 -19.74 -4.75 -11.20
CA LYS A 108 -20.39 -5.99 -11.67
C LYS A 108 -19.70 -6.53 -12.93
N LYS A 109 -19.43 -5.67 -13.90
CA LYS A 109 -18.73 -6.06 -15.13
C LYS A 109 -17.29 -6.48 -14.85
N TRP A 110 -16.62 -5.79 -13.94
CA TRP A 110 -15.25 -6.11 -13.52
C TRP A 110 -15.18 -7.50 -12.85
N ILE A 111 -16.11 -7.81 -11.93
CA ILE A 111 -16.20 -9.12 -11.27
C ILE A 111 -16.42 -10.24 -12.28
N ILE A 112 -17.38 -10.08 -13.19
CA ILE A 112 -17.67 -11.09 -14.21
C ILE A 112 -16.45 -11.32 -15.11
N GLN A 113 -15.76 -10.25 -15.52
CA GLN A 113 -14.59 -10.36 -16.40
C GLN A 113 -13.36 -10.99 -15.71
N ASN A 114 -13.30 -10.95 -14.38
CA ASN A 114 -12.18 -11.51 -13.61
C ASN A 114 -12.61 -12.68 -12.72
N GLN A 115 -13.72 -13.33 -13.02
CA GLN A 115 -14.28 -14.41 -12.19
C GLN A 115 -13.28 -15.55 -11.98
N ASN A 116 -12.55 -15.94 -13.02
CA ASN A 116 -11.55 -17.00 -12.91
C ASN A 116 -10.40 -16.61 -11.98
N GLU A 117 -9.92 -15.37 -12.09
CA GLU A 117 -8.85 -14.85 -11.22
C GLU A 117 -9.31 -14.75 -9.76
N ILE A 118 -10.56 -14.33 -9.55
CA ILE A 118 -11.15 -14.25 -8.22
C ILE A 118 -11.25 -15.66 -7.60
N ASN A 119 -11.71 -16.65 -8.38
CA ASN A 119 -11.81 -18.02 -7.91
C ASN A 119 -10.42 -18.61 -7.58
N ILE A 120 -9.43 -18.42 -8.45
CA ILE A 120 -8.04 -18.84 -8.20
C ILE A 120 -7.51 -18.16 -6.92
N THR A 121 -7.74 -16.86 -6.77
CA THR A 121 -7.34 -16.10 -5.60
C THR A 121 -7.99 -16.63 -4.33
N LEU A 122 -9.28 -16.94 -4.36
CA LEU A 122 -10.01 -17.53 -3.23
C LEU A 122 -9.35 -18.85 -2.79
N VAL A 123 -9.09 -19.74 -3.72
CA VAL A 123 -8.45 -21.05 -3.41
C VAL A 123 -7.07 -20.83 -2.79
N ILE A 124 -6.23 -20.00 -3.43
CA ILE A 124 -4.87 -19.72 -2.93
C ILE A 124 -4.93 -19.08 -1.53
N SER A 125 -5.85 -18.14 -1.31
CA SER A 125 -5.98 -17.44 -0.02
C SER A 125 -6.43 -18.38 1.10
N ILE A 126 -7.37 -19.29 0.82
CA ILE A 126 -7.81 -20.30 1.80
C ILE A 126 -6.65 -21.24 2.14
N ILE A 127 -5.95 -21.76 1.12
CA ILE A 127 -4.80 -22.65 1.33
C ILE A 127 -3.73 -21.94 2.15
N SER A 128 -3.39 -20.69 1.79
CA SER A 128 -2.39 -19.89 2.50
C SER A 128 -2.79 -19.64 3.96
N THR A 129 -4.06 -19.29 4.21
CA THR A 129 -4.55 -19.03 5.57
C THR A 129 -4.46 -20.29 6.45
N VAL A 130 -4.84 -21.44 5.91
CA VAL A 130 -4.77 -22.72 6.63
C VAL A 130 -3.32 -23.14 6.86
N TYR A 131 -2.49 -23.08 5.82
CA TYR A 131 -1.08 -23.50 5.88
C TYR A 131 -0.26 -22.68 6.87
N PHE A 132 -0.40 -21.35 6.84
CA PHE A 132 0.32 -20.43 7.72
C PHE A 132 -0.36 -20.22 9.08
N LYS A 133 -1.49 -20.90 9.36
CA LYS A 133 -2.31 -20.71 10.57
C LYS A 133 -2.60 -19.24 10.85
N ALA A 134 -2.81 -18.46 9.78
CA ALA A 134 -3.05 -17.03 9.88
C ALA A 134 -4.39 -16.75 10.55
N SER A 135 -4.42 -15.73 11.42
CA SER A 135 -5.68 -15.28 12.03
C SER A 135 -6.67 -14.83 10.95
N TYR A 136 -7.95 -15.08 11.18
CA TYR A 136 -9.04 -14.63 10.27
C TYR A 136 -8.99 -13.12 9.94
N LYS A 137 -8.38 -12.31 10.79
CA LYS A 137 -8.17 -10.88 10.56
C LYS A 137 -7.33 -10.58 9.31
N PHE A 138 -6.42 -11.49 8.95
CA PHE A 138 -5.53 -11.32 7.81
C PHE A 138 -6.07 -11.91 6.49
N VAL A 139 -7.20 -12.62 6.52
CA VAL A 139 -7.79 -13.25 5.33
C VAL A 139 -8.03 -12.23 4.21
N PHE A 140 -8.59 -11.06 4.56
CA PHE A 140 -8.83 -9.99 3.58
C PHE A 140 -7.53 -9.42 3.01
N ALA A 141 -6.47 -9.31 3.82
CA ALA A 141 -5.18 -8.81 3.38
C ALA A 141 -4.48 -9.81 2.45
N ILE A 142 -4.52 -11.09 2.80
CA ILE A 142 -4.01 -12.19 1.95
C ILE A 142 -4.77 -12.21 0.63
N PHE A 143 -6.11 -12.18 0.68
CA PHE A 143 -6.94 -12.17 -0.52
C PHE A 143 -6.63 -10.97 -1.44
N GLY A 144 -6.54 -9.75 -0.89
CA GLY A 144 -6.23 -8.55 -1.68
C GLY A 144 -4.86 -8.63 -2.34
N SER A 145 -3.83 -9.07 -1.61
CA SER A 145 -2.46 -9.17 -2.10
C SER A 145 -2.29 -10.24 -3.18
N VAL A 146 -2.93 -11.40 -2.97
CA VAL A 146 -2.94 -12.49 -3.97
C VAL A 146 -3.74 -12.07 -5.19
N LEU A 147 -4.90 -11.40 -5.02
CA LEU A 147 -5.72 -10.89 -6.12
C LEU A 147 -4.94 -9.92 -7.01
N LEU A 148 -4.24 -8.96 -6.40
CA LEU A 148 -3.38 -8.03 -7.11
C LEU A 148 -2.33 -8.77 -7.93
N SER A 149 -1.62 -9.72 -7.31
CA SER A 149 -0.56 -10.48 -7.94
C SER A 149 -1.07 -11.34 -9.11
N VAL A 150 -2.18 -12.05 -8.93
CA VAL A 150 -2.80 -12.90 -9.96
C VAL A 150 -3.27 -12.07 -11.17
N ILE A 151 -3.93 -10.94 -10.93
CA ILE A 151 -4.41 -10.06 -12.01
C ILE A 151 -3.21 -9.50 -12.80
N ILE A 152 -2.14 -9.10 -12.12
CA ILE A 152 -0.96 -8.56 -12.79
C ILE A 152 -0.24 -9.64 -13.59
N LEU A 153 -0.03 -10.83 -13.00
CA LEU A 153 0.57 -11.96 -13.72
C LEU A 153 -0.21 -12.30 -14.99
N LYS A 154 -1.56 -12.36 -14.91
CA LYS A 154 -2.39 -12.54 -16.10
C LYS A 154 -2.17 -11.45 -17.13
N ASN A 155 -2.14 -10.18 -16.70
CA ASN A 155 -1.91 -9.07 -17.62
C ASN A 155 -0.54 -9.17 -18.31
N ILE A 156 0.49 -9.54 -17.57
CA ILE A 156 1.85 -9.78 -18.09
C ILE A 156 1.82 -10.92 -19.11
N ILE A 157 1.32 -12.10 -18.74
CA ILE A 157 1.27 -13.30 -19.62
C ILE A 157 0.48 -13.02 -20.90
N THR A 158 -0.67 -12.36 -20.76
CA THR A 158 -1.52 -12.04 -21.92
C THR A 158 -0.83 -11.07 -22.88
N ARG A 159 -0.03 -10.15 -22.36
CA ARG A 159 0.66 -9.16 -23.19
C ARG A 159 2.01 -9.61 -23.71
N LEU A 160 2.70 -10.55 -23.06
CA LEU A 160 3.92 -11.17 -23.58
C LEU A 160 3.70 -11.81 -24.97
N LYS A 161 2.48 -12.24 -25.25
CA LYS A 161 2.07 -12.77 -26.57
C LYS A 161 1.91 -11.69 -27.66
N ARG A 162 2.02 -10.41 -27.32
CA ARG A 162 1.88 -9.27 -28.24
C ARG A 162 3.22 -8.60 -28.45
N THR A 163 3.65 -8.49 -29.69
CA THR A 163 5.03 -8.22 -30.12
C THR A 163 5.61 -6.82 -29.90
N LYS A 164 4.88 -5.83 -29.39
CA LYS A 164 5.44 -4.49 -29.11
C LYS A 164 4.87 -3.92 -27.80
N LEU A 165 5.65 -4.00 -26.73
CA LEU A 165 5.32 -3.41 -25.45
C LEU A 165 6.24 -2.21 -25.17
N GLN A 166 5.63 -1.07 -24.80
CA GLN A 166 6.37 0.10 -24.35
C GLN A 166 6.98 -0.15 -22.98
N GLY A 167 8.22 0.31 -22.74
CA GLY A 167 8.91 0.16 -21.45
C GLY A 167 8.10 0.64 -20.25
N THR A 168 7.37 1.74 -20.39
CA THR A 168 6.47 2.32 -19.37
C THR A 168 5.39 1.34 -18.88
N TYR A 169 4.92 0.43 -19.72
CA TYR A 169 3.97 -0.61 -19.31
C TYR A 169 4.60 -1.59 -18.33
N TRP A 170 5.82 -2.05 -18.63
CA TRP A 170 6.54 -2.99 -17.79
C TRP A 170 6.84 -2.43 -16.42
N THR A 171 7.31 -1.18 -16.36
CA THR A 171 7.61 -0.51 -15.09
C THR A 171 6.39 -0.51 -14.16
N GLY A 172 5.20 -0.16 -14.67
CA GLY A 172 3.98 -0.19 -13.87
C GLY A 172 3.59 -1.59 -13.40
N GLN A 173 3.68 -2.61 -14.26
CA GLN A 173 3.30 -3.98 -13.88
C GLN A 173 4.26 -4.57 -12.84
N VAL A 174 5.58 -4.40 -13.03
CA VAL A 174 6.60 -4.89 -12.10
C VAL A 174 6.47 -4.20 -10.74
N SER A 175 6.25 -2.88 -10.70
CA SER A 175 6.06 -2.14 -9.44
C SER A 175 4.84 -2.65 -8.66
N HIS A 176 3.70 -2.84 -9.33
CA HIS A 176 2.49 -3.34 -8.69
C HIS A 176 2.62 -4.79 -8.22
N LEU A 177 3.31 -5.63 -9.00
CA LEU A 177 3.62 -7.00 -8.59
C LEU A 177 4.53 -7.01 -7.35
N GLY A 178 5.54 -6.13 -7.32
CA GLY A 178 6.42 -5.95 -6.16
C GLY A 178 5.65 -5.61 -4.89
N ILE A 179 4.65 -4.71 -4.97
CA ILE A 179 3.77 -4.37 -3.84
C ILE A 179 2.94 -5.58 -3.42
N GLY A 180 2.39 -6.35 -4.36
CA GLY A 180 1.64 -7.58 -4.05
C GLY A 180 2.50 -8.59 -3.28
N ILE A 181 3.71 -8.85 -3.73
CA ILE A 181 4.65 -9.78 -3.07
C ILE A 181 5.09 -9.22 -1.71
N PHE A 182 5.41 -7.93 -1.64
CA PHE A 182 5.80 -7.27 -0.40
C PHE A 182 4.72 -7.37 0.67
N THR A 183 3.45 -7.11 0.32
CA THR A 183 2.33 -7.21 1.27
C THR A 183 2.11 -8.64 1.74
N ILE A 184 2.27 -9.66 0.88
CA ILE A 184 2.26 -11.07 1.30
C ILE A 184 3.37 -11.33 2.32
N GLY A 185 4.61 -10.92 2.03
CA GLY A 185 5.74 -11.09 2.94
C GLY A 185 5.53 -10.41 4.29
N LEU A 186 4.95 -9.21 4.28
CA LEU A 186 4.61 -8.48 5.50
C LEU A 186 3.56 -9.20 6.34
N ILE A 187 2.50 -9.73 5.72
CA ILE A 187 1.47 -10.50 6.41
C ILE A 187 2.06 -11.78 7.02
N LEU A 188 2.90 -12.50 6.26
CA LEU A 188 3.57 -13.70 6.76
C LEU A 188 4.49 -13.37 7.96
N ASN A 189 5.23 -12.28 7.89
CA ASN A 189 6.05 -11.83 9.02
C ASN A 189 5.20 -11.54 10.25
N VAL A 190 4.08 -10.82 10.10
CA VAL A 190 3.17 -10.50 11.20
C VAL A 190 2.53 -11.76 11.80
N THR A 191 2.18 -12.76 10.99
CA THR A 191 1.51 -13.97 11.45
C THR A 191 2.47 -14.96 12.11
N GLN A 192 3.75 -14.93 11.75
CA GLN A 192 4.75 -15.88 12.23
C GLN A 192 5.71 -15.30 13.28
N SER A 193 5.72 -13.96 13.48
CA SER A 193 6.56 -13.37 14.52
C SER A 193 5.96 -13.61 15.90
N PHE A 194 6.66 -14.41 16.72
CA PHE A 194 6.40 -14.53 18.14
C PHE A 194 7.19 -13.44 18.87
N SER A 195 6.52 -12.45 19.43
CA SER A 195 7.12 -11.50 20.37
C SER A 195 6.81 -11.98 21.80
N ASN A 196 7.78 -12.57 22.46
CA ASN A 196 7.75 -12.79 23.90
C ASN A 196 8.29 -11.53 24.57
N GLU A 197 7.42 -10.69 25.09
CA GLU A 197 7.81 -9.60 25.97
C GLU A 197 8.08 -10.20 27.36
N LEU A 198 9.33 -10.44 27.68
CA LEU A 198 9.77 -10.78 29.04
C LEU A 198 9.92 -9.47 29.82
N ILE A 199 9.02 -9.24 30.76
CA ILE A 199 9.21 -8.18 31.75
C ILE A 199 10.22 -8.72 32.77
N ILE A 200 11.49 -8.32 32.62
CA ILE A 200 12.53 -8.63 33.59
C ILE A 200 12.51 -7.52 34.65
N SER A 201 12.05 -7.84 35.86
CA SER A 201 12.20 -6.96 36.99
C SER A 201 13.66 -6.95 37.46
N ALA A 202 14.16 -5.79 37.88
CA ALA A 202 15.52 -5.67 38.42
C ALA A 202 15.64 -6.55 39.68
N GLY A 203 16.34 -7.69 39.54
CA GLY A 203 16.50 -8.68 40.62
C GLY A 203 16.22 -10.13 40.23
N ASP A 204 15.66 -10.37 39.06
CA ASP A 204 15.47 -11.73 38.53
C ASP A 204 16.77 -12.18 37.84
N THR A 205 17.43 -13.17 38.46
CA THR A 205 18.61 -13.88 37.91
C THR A 205 18.19 -15.18 37.26
#